data_a3171af09975c4f6a991f35f96f06aad
#
_entry.id   a3171af09975c4f6a991f35f96f06aad
#
_cell.length_a   1.000
_cell.length_b   1.000
_cell.length_c   1.000
_cell.angle_alpha   90.00
_cell.angle_beta   90.00
_cell.angle_gamma   90.00
#
_symmetry.space_group_name_H-M   'P 1'
#
loop_
_entity.id
_entity.type
_entity.pdbx_description
1 polymer ?
#
loop_
_entity_poly.entity_id
_entity_poly.type
_entity_poly.pdbx_seq_one_letter_code
_entity_poly.pdbx_strand_id
1 'polypeptide(L)'
;RYKNKFEYFIECDENTLNLCSLKLVIQPLVENAIKHGMEFMDGEGEITIKTYINQNDLYIDVIDNGFGMTQENAEAILSGNVKLNSKGSGIGLKNVNERIKICFGNSYGLSIFSELDEGTTVRIHMPFILVEDYFNNGDNKYEKK
;
A
#
# COMPACT_ATOMS: atom_id res chain seq x y z
N ARG A 1 23.40 3.77 2.72
CA ARG A 1 22.81 4.93 2.05
C ARG A 1 21.73 5.63 2.88
N TYR A 2 20.86 4.86 3.49
CA TYR A 2 19.81 5.35 4.40
C TYR A 2 20.18 5.11 5.87
N LYS A 3 21.44 5.20 6.20
CA LYS A 3 21.99 4.88 7.51
C LYS A 3 21.26 5.60 8.63
N ASN A 4 20.66 4.81 9.53
CA ASN A 4 20.04 5.29 10.77
C ASN A 4 18.87 6.27 10.60
N LYS A 5 18.22 6.28 9.41
CA LYS A 5 17.13 7.21 9.12
C LYS A 5 15.73 6.60 9.25
N PHE A 6 15.63 5.27 9.31
CA PHE A 6 14.33 4.61 9.30
C PHE A 6 14.18 3.61 10.42
N GLU A 7 13.02 3.62 11.04
CA GLU A 7 12.56 2.56 11.91
C GLU A 7 11.34 1.89 11.27
N TYR A 8 11.24 0.58 11.40
CA TYR A 8 10.14 -0.21 10.86
C TYR A 8 9.35 -0.83 11.99
N PHE A 9 8.04 -0.71 11.90
CA PHE A 9 7.11 -1.34 12.82
C PHE A 9 6.11 -2.17 12.04
N ILE A 10 5.90 -3.42 12.45
CA ILE A 10 4.92 -4.30 11.82
C ILE A 10 3.89 -4.68 12.87
N GLU A 11 2.64 -4.27 12.66
CA GLU A 11 1.51 -4.55 13.51
C GLU A 11 0.50 -5.40 12.75
N CYS A 12 0.57 -6.73 12.92
CA CYS A 12 -0.35 -7.65 12.26
C CYS A 12 -1.41 -8.12 13.24
N ASP A 13 -2.67 -7.94 12.89
CA ASP A 13 -3.77 -8.62 13.56
C ASP A 13 -3.61 -10.14 13.34
N GLU A 14 -3.69 -10.93 14.40
CA GLU A 14 -3.54 -12.40 14.33
C GLU A 14 -4.48 -13.02 13.29
N ASN A 15 -5.68 -12.47 13.14
CA ASN A 15 -6.66 -12.94 12.17
C ASN A 15 -6.23 -12.76 10.71
N THR A 16 -5.20 -11.93 10.46
CA THR A 16 -4.69 -11.68 9.09
C THR A 16 -3.56 -12.63 8.69
N LEU A 17 -2.98 -13.38 9.61
CA LEU A 17 -1.82 -14.24 9.34
C LEU A 17 -2.15 -15.40 8.40
N ASN A 18 -3.42 -15.83 8.35
CA ASN A 18 -3.88 -16.93 7.51
C ASN A 18 -4.60 -16.46 6.24
N LEU A 19 -4.48 -15.18 5.89
CA LEU A 19 -5.12 -14.62 4.71
C LEU A 19 -4.16 -14.54 3.53
N CYS A 20 -4.73 -14.69 2.35
CA CYS A 20 -4.01 -14.49 1.10
C CYS A 20 -4.02 -13.02 0.69
N SER A 21 -2.91 -12.58 0.12
CA SER A 21 -2.77 -11.30 -0.54
C SER A 21 -2.20 -11.51 -1.93
N LEU A 22 -2.36 -10.51 -2.79
CA LEU A 22 -1.68 -10.52 -4.07
C LEU A 22 -0.17 -10.41 -3.88
N LYS A 23 0.56 -11.14 -4.71
CA LYS A 23 2.02 -11.12 -4.71
C LYS A 23 2.54 -9.70 -5.02
N LEU A 24 3.52 -9.26 -4.26
CA LEU A 24 4.24 -8.00 -4.48
C LEU A 24 3.39 -6.71 -4.35
N VAL A 25 2.32 -6.73 -3.55
CA VAL A 25 1.53 -5.51 -3.32
C VAL A 25 2.13 -4.59 -2.25
N ILE A 26 2.78 -5.14 -1.24
CA ILE A 26 3.32 -4.35 -0.11
C ILE A 26 4.62 -3.64 -0.49
N GLN A 27 5.49 -4.30 -1.23
CA GLN A 27 6.79 -3.74 -1.61
C GLN A 27 6.71 -2.38 -2.30
N PRO A 28 5.86 -2.17 -3.33
CA PRO A 28 5.73 -0.85 -3.95
C PRO A 28 5.27 0.23 -2.98
N LEU A 29 4.46 -0.11 -1.98
CA LEU A 29 3.99 0.84 -0.98
C LEU A 29 5.14 1.27 -0.04
N VAL A 30 5.96 0.32 0.37
CA VAL A 30 7.14 0.60 1.20
C VAL A 30 8.17 1.43 0.42
N GLU A 31 8.42 1.07 -0.83
CA GLU A 31 9.33 1.84 -1.70
C GLU A 31 8.84 3.27 -1.88
N ASN A 32 7.54 3.47 -2.07
CA ASN A 32 6.96 4.80 -2.16
C ASN A 32 7.15 5.60 -0.87
N ALA A 33 6.94 4.98 0.29
CA ALA A 33 7.14 5.63 1.58
C ALA A 33 8.59 6.11 1.75
N ILE A 34 9.56 5.28 1.36
CA ILE A 34 10.97 5.63 1.43
C ILE A 34 11.31 6.77 0.46
N LYS A 35 10.93 6.65 -0.80
CA LYS A 35 11.31 7.62 -1.84
C LYS A 35 10.66 8.98 -1.68
N HIS A 36 9.39 9.01 -1.33
CA HIS A 36 8.59 10.23 -1.38
C HIS A 36 8.26 10.80 -0.01
N GLY A 37 8.33 9.97 1.01
CA GLY A 37 8.03 10.39 2.36
C GLY A 37 9.26 10.78 3.17
N MET A 38 10.36 10.09 2.98
CA MET A 38 11.41 10.05 3.98
C MET A 38 12.83 10.29 3.46
N GLU A 39 13.06 10.25 2.16
CA GLU A 39 14.40 10.33 1.57
C GLU A 39 15.17 11.59 1.97
N PHE A 40 14.47 12.70 2.16
CA PHE A 40 15.05 14.00 2.46
C PHE A 40 14.78 14.50 3.88
N MET A 41 14.29 13.62 4.76
CA MET A 41 14.04 14.01 6.14
C MET A 41 15.34 14.17 6.93
N ASP A 42 15.42 15.25 7.69
CA ASP A 42 16.50 15.51 8.67
C ASP A 42 16.17 14.94 10.05
N GLY A 43 15.35 13.93 10.14
CA GLY A 43 14.91 13.33 11.38
C GLY A 43 14.78 11.83 11.28
N GLU A 44 14.24 11.24 12.33
CA GLU A 44 13.95 9.81 12.35
C GLU A 44 12.71 9.51 11.55
N GLY A 45 12.88 8.76 10.45
CA GLY A 45 11.77 8.25 9.68
C GLY A 45 11.19 6.99 10.29
N GLU A 46 9.87 6.90 10.30
CA GLU A 46 9.15 5.72 10.75
C GLU A 46 8.23 5.21 9.66
N ILE A 47 8.27 3.90 9.43
CA ILE A 47 7.32 3.19 8.56
C ILE A 47 6.63 2.13 9.39
N THR A 48 5.31 2.18 9.42
CA THR A 48 4.48 1.19 10.10
C THR A 48 3.62 0.46 9.07
N ILE A 49 3.65 -0.86 9.13
CA ILE A 49 2.77 -1.71 8.33
C ILE A 49 1.75 -2.32 9.28
N LYS A 50 0.46 -2.07 9.03
CA LYS A 50 -0.65 -2.62 9.80
C LYS A 50 -1.50 -3.51 8.92
N THR A 51 -1.88 -4.67 9.43
CA THR A 51 -2.85 -5.55 8.79
C THR A 51 -4.03 -5.78 9.73
N TYR A 52 -5.22 -5.66 9.22
CA TYR A 52 -6.43 -5.82 10.00
C TYR A 52 -7.63 -6.20 9.13
N ILE A 53 -8.68 -6.69 9.78
CA ILE A 53 -9.94 -7.05 9.13
C ILE A 53 -11.00 -6.07 9.58
N ASN A 54 -11.76 -5.55 8.63
CA ASN A 54 -12.92 -4.71 8.90
C ASN A 54 -14.05 -5.09 7.95
N GLN A 55 -15.24 -5.34 8.49
CA GLN A 55 -16.42 -5.73 7.70
C GLN A 55 -16.15 -6.89 6.72
N ASN A 56 -15.43 -7.90 7.20
CA ASN A 56 -15.04 -9.09 6.42
C ASN A 56 -14.12 -8.84 5.24
N ASP A 57 -13.46 -7.70 5.19
CA ASP A 57 -12.43 -7.39 4.21
C ASP A 57 -11.06 -7.22 4.87
N LEU A 58 -10.00 -7.49 4.09
CA LEU A 58 -8.62 -7.30 4.51
C LEU A 58 -8.16 -5.89 4.18
N TYR A 59 -7.54 -5.25 5.15
CA TYR A 59 -6.87 -3.96 5.00
C TYR A 59 -5.40 -4.08 5.35
N ILE A 60 -4.56 -3.45 4.54
CA ILE A 60 -3.13 -3.32 4.80
C ILE A 60 -2.78 -1.85 4.68
N ASP A 61 -2.31 -1.25 5.75
CA ASP A 61 -1.87 0.14 5.78
C ASP A 61 -0.35 0.20 5.83
N VAL A 62 0.24 0.98 4.94
CA VAL A 62 1.64 1.39 5.02
C VAL A 62 1.66 2.87 5.39
N ILE A 63 2.15 3.16 6.57
CA ILE A 63 2.09 4.49 7.19
C ILE A 63 3.51 5.02 7.33
N ASP A 64 3.76 6.22 6.82
CA ASP A 64 5.02 6.92 7.03
C ASP A 64 4.80 8.26 7.73
N ASN A 65 5.82 8.74 8.42
CA ASN A 65 5.84 10.05 9.04
C ASN A 65 6.62 11.09 8.21
N GLY A 66 6.65 10.91 6.90
CA GLY A 66 7.38 11.76 5.97
C GLY A 66 6.76 13.13 5.74
N PHE A 67 7.12 13.73 4.62
CA PHE A 67 6.64 15.08 4.28
C PHE A 67 5.17 15.15 3.91
N GLY A 68 4.58 14.03 3.58
CA GLY A 68 3.20 14.02 3.11
C GLY A 68 3.03 14.68 1.74
N MET A 69 1.79 14.82 1.34
CA MET A 69 1.42 15.44 0.07
C MET A 69 0.03 16.07 0.18
N THR A 70 -0.30 16.92 -0.78
CA THR A 70 -1.65 17.48 -0.88
C THR A 70 -2.62 16.39 -1.34
N GLN A 71 -3.90 16.56 -1.01
CA GLN A 71 -4.95 15.65 -1.46
C GLN A 71 -5.02 15.58 -2.99
N GLU A 72 -4.79 16.70 -3.66
CA GLU A 72 -4.73 16.78 -5.11
C GLU A 72 -3.63 15.87 -5.70
N ASN A 73 -2.43 15.90 -5.11
CA ASN A 73 -1.33 15.02 -5.52
C ASN A 73 -1.64 13.56 -5.25
N ALA A 74 -2.25 13.25 -4.11
CA ALA A 74 -2.64 11.88 -3.77
C ALA A 74 -3.64 11.31 -4.79
N GLU A 75 -4.64 12.09 -5.16
CA GLU A 75 -5.62 11.71 -6.19
C GLU A 75 -4.98 11.54 -7.57
N ALA A 76 -4.05 12.43 -7.92
CA ALA A 76 -3.31 12.36 -9.19
C ALA A 76 -2.49 11.08 -9.31
N ILE A 77 -1.90 10.59 -8.24
CA ILE A 77 -1.13 9.35 -8.24
C ILE A 77 -2.00 8.16 -8.66
N LEU A 78 -3.18 8.02 -8.08
CA LEU A 78 -4.06 6.88 -8.36
C LEU A 78 -4.74 7.00 -9.72
N SER A 79 -5.03 8.20 -10.19
CA SER A 79 -5.62 8.43 -11.51
C SER A 79 -4.63 8.36 -12.67
N GLY A 80 -3.33 8.35 -12.36
CA GLY A 80 -2.28 8.35 -13.39
C GLY A 80 -2.02 9.69 -14.04
N ASN A 81 -2.57 10.78 -13.50
CA ASN A 81 -2.39 12.14 -14.01
C ASN A 81 -1.17 12.86 -13.40
N VAL A 82 -0.24 12.11 -12.85
CA VAL A 82 0.99 12.68 -12.31
C VAL A 82 1.83 13.23 -13.45
N LYS A 83 2.15 14.51 -13.40
CA LYS A 83 3.07 15.14 -14.35
C LYS A 83 4.42 14.44 -14.28
N LEU A 84 4.96 14.08 -15.42
CA LEU A 84 6.17 13.28 -15.63
C LEU A 84 7.46 13.79 -14.96
N ASN A 85 7.42 14.88 -14.22
CA ASN A 85 8.60 15.47 -13.60
C ASN A 85 9.04 14.80 -12.29
N SER A 86 8.30 13.85 -11.81
CA SER A 86 8.61 13.14 -10.59
C SER A 86 9.07 11.72 -10.93
N LYS A 87 10.32 11.58 -11.32
CA LYS A 87 11.10 10.32 -11.53
C LYS A 87 10.39 9.02 -11.14
N GLY A 88 9.33 8.64 -11.85
CA GLY A 88 8.61 7.38 -11.62
C GLY A 88 7.72 7.34 -10.39
N SER A 89 7.46 8.47 -9.73
CA SER A 89 6.59 8.48 -8.57
C SER A 89 5.15 8.17 -8.94
N GLY A 90 4.55 7.29 -8.18
CA GLY A 90 3.16 6.92 -8.32
C GLY A 90 2.87 5.80 -9.32
N ILE A 91 3.81 5.44 -10.20
CA ILE A 91 3.62 4.34 -11.15
C ILE A 91 3.38 3.02 -10.42
N GLY A 92 4.18 2.73 -9.40
CA GLY A 92 4.03 1.53 -8.59
C GLY A 92 2.69 1.46 -7.88
N LEU A 93 2.24 2.56 -7.29
CA LEU A 93 0.94 2.62 -6.60
C LEU A 93 -0.23 2.51 -7.57
N LYS A 94 -0.17 3.20 -8.69
CA LYS A 94 -1.18 3.09 -9.74
C LYS A 94 -1.31 1.65 -10.23
N ASN A 95 -0.20 0.98 -10.50
CA ASN A 95 -0.19 -0.40 -10.96
C ASN A 95 -0.77 -1.37 -9.91
N VAL A 96 -0.44 -1.19 -8.65
CA VAL A 96 -1.03 -1.99 -7.56
C VAL A 96 -2.54 -1.77 -7.50
N ASN A 97 -2.99 -0.52 -7.56
CA ASN A 97 -4.41 -0.19 -7.53
C ASN A 97 -5.17 -0.85 -8.69
N GLU A 98 -4.67 -0.74 -9.91
CA GLU A 98 -5.27 -1.35 -11.09
C GLU A 98 -5.30 -2.88 -10.98
N ARG A 99 -4.22 -3.48 -10.50
CA ARG A 99 -4.11 -4.93 -10.34
C ARG A 99 -5.12 -5.48 -9.33
N ILE A 100 -5.32 -4.81 -8.22
CA ILE A 100 -6.33 -5.18 -7.22
C ILE A 100 -7.74 -5.08 -7.84
N LYS A 101 -8.02 -4.01 -8.55
CA LYS A 101 -9.33 -3.82 -9.22
C LYS A 101 -9.60 -4.85 -10.30
N ILE A 102 -8.60 -5.23 -11.07
CA ILE A 102 -8.71 -6.29 -12.08
C ILE A 102 -9.01 -7.63 -11.43
N CYS A 103 -8.35 -7.95 -10.33
CA CYS A 103 -8.51 -9.23 -9.64
C CYS A 103 -9.82 -9.34 -8.85
N PHE A 104 -10.25 -8.25 -8.21
CA PHE A 104 -11.31 -8.32 -7.19
C PHE A 104 -12.50 -7.40 -7.48
N GLY A 105 -12.40 -6.51 -8.46
CA GLY A 105 -13.45 -5.56 -8.81
C GLY A 105 -13.19 -4.13 -8.32
N ASN A 106 -14.03 -3.21 -8.78
CA ASN A 106 -13.83 -1.78 -8.56
C ASN A 106 -14.10 -1.31 -7.13
N SER A 107 -14.71 -2.16 -6.31
CA SER A 107 -14.92 -1.85 -4.87
C SER A 107 -13.65 -1.95 -4.04
N TYR A 108 -12.61 -2.56 -4.60
CA TYR A 108 -11.32 -2.78 -3.95
C TYR A 108 -10.24 -1.92 -4.59
N GLY A 109 -9.11 -1.79 -3.96
CA GLY A 109 -8.00 -1.01 -4.48
C GLY A 109 -7.21 -0.30 -3.41
N LEU A 110 -6.56 0.80 -3.78
CA LEU A 110 -5.80 1.66 -2.88
C LEU A 110 -6.56 2.92 -2.51
N SER A 111 -6.32 3.39 -1.31
CA SER A 111 -6.66 4.74 -0.86
C SER A 111 -5.40 5.40 -0.31
N ILE A 112 -5.24 6.70 -0.54
CA ILE A 112 -4.12 7.46 -0.02
C ILE A 112 -4.67 8.55 0.90
N PHE A 113 -4.18 8.56 2.13
CA PHE A 113 -4.49 9.58 3.12
C PHE A 113 -3.20 10.31 3.45
N SER A 114 -3.13 11.57 3.15
CA SER A 114 -1.90 12.34 3.35
C SER A 114 -2.21 13.78 3.72
N GLU A 115 -1.32 14.35 4.49
CA GLU A 115 -1.34 15.74 4.89
C GLU A 115 0.09 16.24 4.92
N LEU A 116 0.31 17.46 4.41
CA LEU A 116 1.65 18.04 4.37
C LEU A 116 2.25 18.10 5.77
N ASP A 117 3.51 17.68 5.87
CA ASP A 117 4.31 17.63 7.09
C ASP A 117 3.82 16.62 8.16
N GLU A 118 2.79 15.86 7.87
CA GLU A 118 2.23 14.83 8.78
C GLU A 118 2.55 13.40 8.34
N GLY A 119 2.78 13.21 7.06
CA GLY A 119 3.07 11.90 6.49
C GLY A 119 1.97 11.37 5.59
N THR A 120 2.08 10.09 5.24
CA THR A 120 1.18 9.45 4.30
C THR A 120 0.79 8.06 4.77
N THR A 121 -0.47 7.72 4.64
CA THR A 121 -0.98 6.36 4.76
C THR A 121 -1.47 5.88 3.40
N VAL A 122 -0.89 4.81 2.91
CA VAL A 122 -1.39 4.11 1.72
C VAL A 122 -2.10 2.84 2.20
N ARG A 123 -3.38 2.74 1.92
CA ARG A 123 -4.25 1.65 2.36
C ARG A 123 -4.61 0.74 1.22
N ILE A 124 -4.34 -0.55 1.38
CA ILE A 124 -4.84 -1.61 0.52
C ILE A 124 -6.16 -2.11 1.09
N HIS A 125 -7.17 -2.22 0.24
CA HIS A 125 -8.45 -2.85 0.54
C HIS A 125 -8.66 -4.03 -0.39
N MET A 126 -8.76 -5.23 0.16
CA MET A 126 -8.97 -6.47 -0.56
C MET A 126 -10.01 -7.35 0.13
N PRO A 127 -10.60 -8.32 -0.58
CA PRO A 127 -11.50 -9.26 0.05
C PRO A 127 -10.78 -10.19 1.02
N PHE A 128 -11.54 -10.72 1.97
CA PHE A 128 -11.08 -11.72 2.92
C PHE A 128 -10.98 -13.08 2.22
N ILE A 129 -9.77 -13.62 2.10
CA ILE A 129 -9.52 -14.92 1.48
C ILE A 129 -8.61 -15.73 2.39
N LEU A 130 -9.10 -16.87 2.89
CA LEU A 130 -8.29 -17.79 3.67
C LEU A 130 -7.31 -18.55 2.79
N VAL A 131 -6.09 -18.79 3.28
CA VAL A 131 -5.08 -19.60 2.62
C VAL A 131 -5.63 -21.00 2.29
N GLU A 132 -6.36 -21.59 3.21
CA GLU A 132 -7.00 -22.90 3.03
C GLU A 132 -7.94 -22.93 1.83
N ASP A 133 -8.76 -21.89 1.68
CA ASP A 133 -9.71 -21.78 0.57
C ASP A 133 -9.00 -21.58 -0.77
N TYR A 134 -7.90 -20.87 -0.76
CA TYR A 134 -7.09 -20.64 -1.94
C TYR A 134 -6.52 -21.94 -2.52
N PHE A 135 -5.97 -22.81 -1.66
CA PHE A 135 -5.39 -24.06 -2.10
C PHE A 135 -6.43 -25.15 -2.39
N ASN A 136 -7.58 -25.13 -1.73
CA ASN A 136 -8.62 -26.15 -1.88
C ASN A 136 -9.48 -25.97 -3.14
N ASN A 137 -9.61 -24.77 -3.64
CA ASN A 137 -10.49 -24.46 -4.77
C ASN A 137 -9.84 -24.65 -6.15
N GLY A 138 -8.62 -25.17 -6.25
CA GLY A 138 -7.96 -25.62 -7.48
C GLY A 138 -7.97 -24.70 -8.71
N ASP A 139 -8.82 -23.72 -8.70
CA ASP A 139 -8.93 -22.69 -9.73
C ASP A 139 -8.37 -21.38 -9.17
N ASN A 140 -7.21 -21.01 -9.64
CA ASN A 140 -6.56 -19.73 -9.35
C ASN A 140 -7.38 -18.55 -9.90
N LYS A 141 -8.61 -18.40 -9.40
CA LYS A 141 -9.48 -17.27 -9.75
C LYS A 141 -8.80 -15.91 -9.56
N TYR A 142 -7.81 -15.86 -8.66
CA TYR A 142 -7.17 -14.64 -8.22
C TYR A 142 -5.76 -14.44 -8.77
N GLU A 143 -5.22 -15.43 -9.49
CA GLU A 143 -3.92 -15.31 -10.19
C GLU A 143 -4.05 -14.85 -11.64
N LYS A 144 -5.24 -14.55 -12.10
CA LYS A 144 -5.41 -13.95 -13.42
C LYS A 144 -4.80 -12.56 -13.39
N LYS A 145 -3.73 -12.44 -14.12
CA LYS A 145 -2.90 -11.25 -14.35
C LYS A 145 -3.64 -9.94 -14.36
#